data_b3ace327446373002b8e5cdab30e3017
#
_entry.id   b3ace327446373002b8e5cdab30e3017
#
_cell.length_a   1.000
_cell.length_b   1.000
_cell.length_c   1.000
_cell.angle_alpha   90.00
_cell.angle_beta   90.00
_cell.angle_gamma   90.00
#
_symmetry.space_group_name_H-M   'P 1'
#
loop_
_entity.id
_entity.type
_entity.pdbx_description
1 polymer ?
#
loop_
_entity_poly.entity_id
_entity_poly.type
_entity_poly.pdbx_seq_one_letter_code
_entity_poly.pdbx_strand_id
1 'polypeptide(L)'
;LHPSMPQFARMYREKQAAVVHAVATPYRERSHFDGQDVLESGFAGPGRVQSGWLNRALAALPRGERVTSGLAVGATAPLVLRGAAPTVGWAPVNLPQAADDTAMRLFDLYKHRDPALAQALSQGLQLDKIAARGGDMRAKPRNGIGAMQTTARGVAKLMAEDDGPRIAALAFDGWDTHANEGGPVGRLAQLLSGLDGAFAE
;
A
#
# COMPACT_ATOMS: atom_id res chain seq x y z
N LEU A 1 15.25 6.31 -18.44
CA LEU A 1 14.35 5.32 -17.83
C LEU A 1 14.67 3.93 -18.36
N HIS A 2 14.44 2.90 -17.53
CA HIS A 2 14.68 1.52 -17.92
C HIS A 2 13.72 1.07 -19.04
N PRO A 3 14.16 0.28 -20.04
CA PRO A 3 13.30 -0.17 -21.14
C PRO A 3 12.03 -0.93 -20.70
N SER A 4 12.07 -1.59 -19.55
CA SER A 4 10.92 -2.30 -18.97
C SER A 4 9.86 -1.40 -18.33
N MET A 5 9.99 -0.07 -18.46
CA MET A 5 9.05 0.91 -17.89
C MET A 5 8.42 1.82 -18.97
N PRO A 6 7.73 1.26 -19.97
CA PRO A 6 7.14 2.06 -21.06
C PRO A 6 5.98 2.96 -20.61
N GLN A 7 5.17 2.51 -19.65
CA GLN A 7 4.04 3.30 -19.12
C GLN A 7 4.54 4.50 -18.33
N PHE A 8 5.48 4.29 -17.41
CA PHE A 8 6.10 5.38 -16.67
C PHE A 8 6.79 6.38 -17.61
N ALA A 9 7.48 5.87 -18.67
CA ALA A 9 8.09 6.71 -19.69
C ALA A 9 7.06 7.54 -20.47
N ARG A 10 5.87 6.99 -20.73
CA ARG A 10 4.75 7.73 -21.33
C ARG A 10 4.27 8.82 -20.39
N MET A 11 3.95 8.49 -19.13
CA MET A 11 3.51 9.45 -18.12
C MET A 11 4.52 10.60 -17.92
N TYR A 12 5.82 10.28 -17.96
CA TYR A 12 6.86 11.28 -17.87
C TYR A 12 6.83 12.27 -19.06
N ARG A 13 6.69 11.76 -20.30
CA ARG A 13 6.57 12.63 -21.50
C ARG A 13 5.29 13.47 -21.48
N GLU A 14 4.21 12.94 -20.94
CA GLU A 14 2.92 13.62 -20.77
C GLU A 14 2.86 14.55 -19.55
N LYS A 15 4.00 14.72 -18.84
CA LYS A 15 4.12 15.55 -17.63
C LYS A 15 3.21 15.09 -16.46
N GLN A 16 2.83 13.82 -16.46
CA GLN A 16 2.04 13.18 -15.39
C GLN A 16 2.94 12.51 -14.34
N ALA A 17 4.22 12.33 -14.62
CA ALA A 17 5.20 11.76 -13.73
C ALA A 17 6.51 12.56 -13.75
N ALA A 18 7.24 12.53 -12.64
CA ALA A 18 8.56 13.15 -12.51
C ALA A 18 9.53 12.22 -11.79
N VAL A 19 10.82 12.44 -12.01
CA VAL A 19 11.91 11.74 -11.31
C VAL A 19 12.74 12.77 -10.58
N VAL A 20 12.93 12.58 -9.28
CA VAL A 20 13.81 13.40 -8.46
C VAL A 20 15.11 12.63 -8.27
N HIS A 21 16.22 13.19 -8.83
CA HIS A 21 17.54 12.57 -8.75
C HIS A 21 18.25 12.90 -7.44
N ALA A 22 19.19 12.02 -7.06
CA ALA A 22 20.11 12.22 -5.94
C ALA A 22 19.42 12.51 -4.59
N VAL A 23 18.26 11.90 -4.36
CA VAL A 23 17.58 11.96 -3.08
C VAL A 23 18.23 10.98 -2.11
N ALA A 24 18.63 11.46 -0.94
CA ALA A 24 19.23 10.65 0.10
C ALA A 24 18.73 11.07 1.48
N THR A 25 18.66 10.10 2.39
CA THR A 25 18.44 10.36 3.82
C THR A 25 19.77 10.70 4.52
N PRO A 26 19.76 11.25 5.74
CA PRO A 26 20.98 11.44 6.53
C PRO A 26 21.56 10.13 7.10
N TYR A 27 20.85 9.02 6.96
CA TYR A 27 21.30 7.70 7.41
C TYR A 27 22.56 7.25 6.65
N ARG A 28 23.59 6.77 7.38
CA ARG A 28 24.89 6.41 6.80
C ARG A 28 25.35 5.00 7.15
N GLU A 29 24.55 4.28 7.97
CA GLU A 29 24.83 2.89 8.30
C GLU A 29 24.35 1.96 7.17
N ARG A 30 24.69 0.67 7.26
CA ARG A 30 24.46 -0.31 6.18
C ARG A 30 23.24 -1.22 6.43
N SER A 31 22.36 -0.87 7.38
CA SER A 31 21.15 -1.65 7.64
C SER A 31 20.05 -1.23 6.69
N HIS A 32 19.55 -2.16 5.88
CA HIS A 32 18.39 -1.93 5.01
C HIS A 32 17.13 -1.60 5.83
N PHE A 33 16.92 -2.30 6.95
CA PHE A 33 15.75 -2.10 7.82
C PHE A 33 15.76 -0.72 8.47
N ASP A 34 16.91 -0.29 8.97
CA ASP A 34 17.04 1.04 9.56
C ASP A 34 16.91 2.13 8.50
N GLY A 35 17.44 1.90 7.30
CA GLY A 35 17.27 2.81 6.16
C GLY A 35 15.81 2.95 5.76
N GLN A 36 15.06 1.85 5.74
CA GLN A 36 13.62 1.84 5.50
C GLN A 36 12.86 2.57 6.62
N ASP A 37 13.21 2.32 7.89
CA ASP A 37 12.61 3.01 9.04
C ASP A 37 12.80 4.54 8.94
N VAL A 38 14.00 5.00 8.57
CA VAL A 38 14.29 6.43 8.34
C VAL A 38 13.45 7.00 7.20
N LEU A 39 13.32 6.28 6.08
CA LEU A 39 12.51 6.71 4.94
C LEU A 39 11.01 6.77 5.29
N GLU A 40 10.50 5.78 6.00
CA GLU A 40 9.09 5.68 6.33
C GLU A 40 8.70 6.57 7.51
N SER A 41 9.59 6.73 8.49
CA SER A 41 9.37 7.64 9.61
C SER A 41 9.56 9.11 9.22
N GLY A 42 10.45 9.40 8.27
CA GLY A 42 10.86 10.76 7.90
C GLY A 42 11.72 11.46 8.96
N PHE A 43 12.34 10.70 9.88
CA PHE A 43 13.25 11.22 10.89
C PHE A 43 14.71 10.87 10.56
N ALA A 44 15.64 11.61 11.15
CA ALA A 44 17.07 11.47 10.83
C ALA A 44 17.72 10.17 11.34
N GLY A 45 17.05 9.38 12.18
CA GLY A 45 17.55 8.12 12.71
C GLY A 45 16.44 7.10 12.92
N PRO A 46 16.76 5.79 12.91
CA PRO A 46 15.79 4.72 13.06
C PRO A 46 15.26 4.60 14.51
N GLY A 47 14.12 3.94 14.67
CA GLY A 47 13.57 3.52 15.96
C GLY A 47 13.10 4.62 16.89
N ARG A 48 13.11 5.88 16.48
CA ARG A 48 12.79 7.02 17.34
C ARG A 48 11.29 7.26 17.53
N VAL A 49 10.48 6.82 16.58
CA VAL A 49 9.02 7.05 16.59
C VAL A 49 8.27 5.87 15.99
N GLN A 50 7.07 5.67 16.50
CA GLN A 50 6.13 4.65 16.01
C GLN A 50 5.14 5.22 14.97
N SER A 51 5.45 6.38 14.38
CA SER A 51 4.59 7.03 13.39
C SER A 51 5.33 7.38 12.12
N GLY A 52 4.69 7.10 10.98
CA GLY A 52 5.20 7.43 9.65
C GLY A 52 4.85 8.85 9.21
N TRP A 53 5.65 9.38 8.29
CA TRP A 53 5.43 10.73 7.79
C TRP A 53 4.11 10.87 7.01
N LEU A 54 3.69 9.83 6.31
CA LEU A 54 2.45 9.86 5.51
C LEU A 54 1.20 9.85 6.41
N ASN A 55 1.24 9.14 7.55
CA ASN A 55 0.17 9.23 8.55
C ASN A 55 0.08 10.61 9.18
N ARG A 56 1.22 11.26 9.47
CA ARG A 56 1.23 12.64 9.97
C ARG A 56 0.71 13.62 8.91
N ALA A 57 1.05 13.42 7.63
CA ALA A 57 0.50 14.20 6.54
C ALA A 57 -1.02 14.01 6.43
N LEU A 58 -1.51 12.77 6.54
CA LEU A 58 -2.94 12.47 6.56
C LEU A 58 -3.67 13.19 7.71
N ALA A 59 -3.08 13.21 8.91
CA ALA A 59 -3.62 13.92 10.06
C ALA A 59 -3.70 15.45 9.86
N ALA A 60 -2.81 16.02 9.03
CA ALA A 60 -2.76 17.44 8.72
C ALA A 60 -3.68 17.86 7.57
N LEU A 61 -4.24 16.92 6.81
CA LEU A 61 -5.18 17.25 5.74
C LEU A 61 -6.49 17.81 6.29
N PRO A 62 -7.10 18.79 5.60
CA PRO A 62 -8.42 19.29 5.98
C PRO A 62 -9.43 18.13 6.02
N ARG A 63 -10.26 18.13 7.06
CA ARG A 63 -11.38 17.21 7.13
C ARG A 63 -12.36 17.56 6.02
N GLY A 64 -12.65 16.63 5.13
CA GLY A 64 -13.61 16.77 4.04
C GLY A 64 -14.70 15.70 4.16
N GLU A 65 -15.60 15.68 3.20
CA GLU A 65 -16.69 14.68 3.13
C GLU A 65 -16.15 13.25 2.84
N ARG A 66 -14.96 13.12 2.26
CA ARG A 66 -14.33 11.82 2.00
C ARG A 66 -13.78 11.20 3.28
N VAL A 67 -13.85 9.87 3.36
CA VAL A 67 -13.18 9.10 4.42
C VAL A 67 -11.71 9.51 4.47
N THR A 68 -11.29 10.06 5.61
CA THR A 68 -9.93 10.56 5.82
C THR A 68 -8.95 9.46 6.25
N SER A 69 -9.30 8.20 6.06
CA SER A 69 -8.45 7.07 6.41
C SER A 69 -7.37 6.82 5.37
N GLY A 70 -6.21 6.40 5.83
CA GLY A 70 -5.15 5.85 4.98
C GLY A 70 -5.42 4.37 4.68
N LEU A 71 -5.05 3.90 3.49
CA LEU A 71 -5.11 2.50 3.10
C LEU A 71 -3.73 1.87 3.16
N ALA A 72 -3.52 0.96 4.09
CA ALA A 72 -2.34 0.12 4.16
C ALA A 72 -2.56 -1.16 3.36
N VAL A 73 -1.75 -1.40 2.33
CA VAL A 73 -1.90 -2.55 1.45
C VAL A 73 -0.83 -3.59 1.79
N GLY A 74 -1.28 -4.74 2.28
CA GLY A 74 -0.43 -5.84 2.72
C GLY A 74 -0.92 -6.49 4.00
N ALA A 75 -0.20 -7.53 4.47
CA ALA A 75 -0.54 -8.26 5.68
C ALA A 75 -0.39 -7.41 6.96
N THR A 76 0.50 -6.42 6.94
CA THR A 76 0.74 -5.49 8.05
C THR A 76 0.84 -4.06 7.52
N ALA A 77 0.36 -3.09 8.31
CA ALA A 77 0.52 -1.68 7.96
C ALA A 77 2.00 -1.29 7.98
N PRO A 78 2.57 -0.77 6.85
CA PRO A 78 3.93 -0.25 6.83
C PRO A 78 4.06 0.94 7.79
N LEU A 79 5.28 1.18 8.29
CA LEU A 79 5.53 2.26 9.25
C LEU A 79 5.08 3.62 8.72
N VAL A 80 5.23 3.86 7.42
CA VAL A 80 4.85 5.13 6.76
C VAL A 80 3.39 5.53 7.03
N LEU A 81 2.48 4.56 7.23
CA LEU A 81 1.06 4.78 7.54
C LEU A 81 0.69 4.52 9.00
N ARG A 82 1.60 4.11 9.87
CA ARG A 82 1.31 3.99 11.31
C ARG A 82 1.22 5.37 11.95
N GLY A 83 0.34 5.53 12.92
CA GLY A 83 0.21 6.78 13.68
C GLY A 83 -1.21 7.04 14.18
N ALA A 84 -1.49 8.29 14.54
CA ALA A 84 -2.75 8.71 15.15
C ALA A 84 -3.91 8.84 14.13
N ALA A 85 -3.62 9.11 12.86
CA ALA A 85 -4.65 9.17 11.83
C ALA A 85 -5.17 7.75 11.54
N PRO A 86 -6.50 7.57 11.40
CA PRO A 86 -7.08 6.26 11.12
C PRO A 86 -6.53 5.66 9.82
N THR A 87 -6.17 4.39 9.87
CA THR A 87 -5.75 3.61 8.72
C THR A 87 -6.50 2.29 8.68
N VAL A 88 -6.86 1.86 7.50
CA VAL A 88 -7.47 0.56 7.24
C VAL A 88 -6.51 -0.32 6.48
N GLY A 89 -6.48 -1.61 6.81
CA GLY A 89 -5.68 -2.61 6.11
C GLY A 89 -6.49 -3.31 5.05
N TRP A 90 -5.87 -3.53 3.88
CA TRP A 90 -6.42 -4.39 2.85
C TRP A 90 -5.31 -5.21 2.20
N ALA A 91 -5.59 -6.46 1.89
CA ALA A 91 -4.66 -7.32 1.15
C ALA A 91 -5.44 -8.20 0.16
N PRO A 92 -4.96 -8.36 -1.06
CA PRO A 92 -5.53 -9.30 -2.03
C PRO A 92 -5.18 -10.73 -1.61
N VAL A 93 -5.83 -11.25 -0.56
CA VAL A 93 -5.58 -12.58 -0.03
C VAL A 93 -6.77 -13.50 -0.27
N ASN A 94 -6.51 -14.71 -0.71
CA ASN A 94 -7.47 -15.81 -0.71
C ASN A 94 -7.54 -16.46 0.68
N LEU A 95 -7.89 -15.69 1.70
CA LEU A 95 -8.31 -16.30 2.95
C LEU A 95 -9.76 -16.80 2.77
N PRO A 96 -10.10 -17.98 3.33
CA PRO A 96 -11.49 -18.36 3.45
C PRO A 96 -12.23 -17.21 4.12
N GLN A 97 -13.19 -16.62 3.42
CA GLN A 97 -14.02 -15.58 4.06
C GLN A 97 -14.72 -16.24 5.24
N ALA A 98 -14.63 -15.60 6.39
CA ALA A 98 -15.50 -15.96 7.48
C ALA A 98 -16.96 -15.88 6.98
N ALA A 99 -17.76 -16.90 7.27
CA ALA A 99 -19.18 -16.84 6.94
C ALA A 99 -19.76 -15.51 7.47
N ASP A 100 -20.67 -14.90 6.71
CA ASP A 100 -21.31 -13.62 7.10
C ASP A 100 -21.82 -13.65 8.55
N ASP A 101 -22.33 -14.80 8.98
CA ASP A 101 -22.74 -15.05 10.35
C ASP A 101 -21.61 -14.91 11.38
N THR A 102 -20.40 -15.38 11.06
CA THR A 102 -19.23 -15.22 11.94
C THR A 102 -18.80 -13.76 12.04
N ALA A 103 -18.78 -13.04 10.93
CA ALA A 103 -18.43 -11.61 10.91
C ALA A 103 -19.44 -10.78 11.72
N MET A 104 -20.73 -11.08 11.59
CA MET A 104 -21.80 -10.43 12.38
C MET A 104 -21.68 -10.73 13.87
N ARG A 105 -21.42 -11.97 14.27
CA ARG A 105 -21.22 -12.34 15.68
C ARG A 105 -20.00 -11.65 16.30
N LEU A 106 -18.92 -11.56 15.56
CA LEU A 106 -17.72 -10.82 15.99
C LEU A 106 -18.02 -9.32 16.14
N PHE A 107 -18.75 -8.74 15.19
CA PHE A 107 -19.15 -7.34 15.27
C PHE A 107 -20.02 -7.07 16.51
N ASP A 108 -21.01 -7.91 16.78
CA ASP A 108 -21.86 -7.77 17.96
C ASP A 108 -21.07 -7.91 19.26
N LEU A 109 -20.13 -8.85 19.32
CA LEU A 109 -19.23 -9.02 20.46
C LEU A 109 -18.39 -7.75 20.71
N TYR A 110 -17.76 -7.22 19.65
CA TYR A 110 -16.90 -6.04 19.76
C TYR A 110 -17.70 -4.77 20.07
N LYS A 111 -18.90 -4.61 19.51
CA LYS A 111 -19.77 -3.46 19.77
C LYS A 111 -19.98 -3.20 21.25
N HIS A 112 -20.06 -4.26 22.05
CA HIS A 112 -20.29 -4.17 23.49
C HIS A 112 -19.03 -4.15 24.34
N ARG A 113 -17.90 -4.66 23.80
CA ARG A 113 -16.66 -4.83 24.58
C ARG A 113 -15.54 -3.87 24.13
N ASP A 114 -15.46 -3.58 22.85
CA ASP A 114 -14.44 -2.74 22.27
C ASP A 114 -15.00 -2.03 21.02
N PRO A 115 -15.62 -0.85 21.20
CA PRO A 115 -16.22 -0.10 20.09
C PRO A 115 -15.21 0.28 18.99
N ALA A 116 -13.94 0.49 19.34
CA ALA A 116 -12.89 0.83 18.37
C ALA A 116 -12.61 -0.37 17.45
N LEU A 117 -12.55 -1.57 18.02
CA LEU A 117 -12.35 -2.79 17.25
C LEU A 117 -13.60 -3.13 16.41
N ALA A 118 -14.81 -2.84 16.90
CA ALA A 118 -16.03 -2.96 16.11
C ALA A 118 -16.02 -2.04 14.88
N GLN A 119 -15.59 -0.80 15.07
CA GLN A 119 -15.45 0.16 13.98
C GLN A 119 -14.41 -0.30 12.94
N ALA A 120 -13.25 -0.76 13.38
CA ALA A 120 -12.21 -1.29 12.51
C ALA A 120 -12.69 -2.51 11.68
N LEU A 121 -13.41 -3.44 12.33
CA LEU A 121 -14.01 -4.60 11.65
C LEU A 121 -15.05 -4.16 10.62
N SER A 122 -15.94 -3.21 10.96
CA SER A 122 -16.95 -2.67 10.04
C SER A 122 -16.31 -2.04 8.80
N GLN A 123 -15.27 -1.24 8.98
CA GLN A 123 -14.51 -0.61 7.88
C GLN A 123 -13.84 -1.67 7.00
N GLY A 124 -13.21 -2.68 7.59
CA GLY A 124 -12.60 -3.80 6.85
C GLY A 124 -13.63 -4.54 5.99
N LEU A 125 -14.80 -4.88 6.55
CA LEU A 125 -15.88 -5.54 5.83
C LEU A 125 -16.47 -4.67 4.68
N GLN A 126 -16.51 -3.36 4.84
CA GLN A 126 -16.92 -2.45 3.77
C GLN A 126 -15.91 -2.45 2.63
N LEU A 127 -14.60 -2.36 2.93
CA LEU A 127 -13.55 -2.43 1.92
C LEU A 127 -13.57 -3.75 1.16
N ASP A 128 -13.76 -4.88 1.85
CA ASP A 128 -13.88 -6.18 1.20
C ASP A 128 -15.09 -6.26 0.26
N LYS A 129 -16.22 -5.65 0.62
CA LYS A 129 -17.39 -5.56 -0.25
C LYS A 129 -17.13 -4.70 -1.49
N ILE A 130 -16.44 -3.56 -1.34
CA ILE A 130 -16.06 -2.69 -2.46
C ILE A 130 -15.07 -3.43 -3.38
N ALA A 131 -14.04 -4.03 -2.82
CA ALA A 131 -13.07 -4.81 -3.57
C ALA A 131 -13.74 -5.97 -4.34
N ALA A 132 -14.72 -6.64 -3.74
CA ALA A 132 -15.46 -7.74 -4.38
C ALA A 132 -16.34 -7.27 -5.56
N ARG A 133 -16.90 -6.06 -5.54
CA ARG A 133 -17.68 -5.49 -6.65
C ARG A 133 -16.83 -5.27 -7.90
N GLY A 134 -15.53 -5.08 -7.73
CA GLY A 134 -14.60 -4.79 -8.82
C GLY A 134 -14.22 -5.96 -9.73
N GLY A 135 -14.89 -7.13 -9.63
CA GLY A 135 -14.55 -8.33 -10.41
C GLY A 135 -13.41 -9.11 -9.76
N ASP A 136 -12.89 -10.11 -10.44
CA ASP A 136 -12.04 -11.22 -9.96
C ASP A 136 -10.78 -10.85 -9.14
N MET A 137 -10.98 -10.09 -8.06
CA MET A 137 -9.96 -9.77 -7.04
C MET A 137 -9.61 -11.00 -6.18
N ARG A 138 -10.36 -12.10 -6.36
CA ARG A 138 -10.13 -13.40 -5.74
C ARG A 138 -9.12 -14.25 -6.51
N ALA A 139 -8.62 -13.75 -7.65
CA ALA A 139 -7.51 -14.41 -8.33
C ALA A 139 -6.33 -14.51 -7.37
N LYS A 140 -5.84 -15.75 -7.14
CA LYS A 140 -4.64 -16.00 -6.34
C LYS A 140 -3.60 -14.94 -6.67
N PRO A 141 -3.06 -14.20 -5.69
CA PRO A 141 -1.93 -13.33 -5.96
C PRO A 141 -0.86 -14.19 -6.59
N ARG A 142 -0.62 -14.00 -7.87
CA ARG A 142 0.50 -14.61 -8.54
C ARG A 142 1.72 -13.96 -7.93
N ASN A 143 2.53 -14.71 -7.20
CA ASN A 143 3.84 -14.25 -6.78
C ASN A 143 4.55 -13.73 -8.03
N GLY A 144 5.06 -12.50 -7.99
CA GLY A 144 5.79 -11.91 -9.10
C GLY A 144 5.10 -10.70 -9.74
N ILE A 145 5.47 -10.42 -10.98
CA ILE A 145 5.12 -9.23 -11.77
C ILE A 145 3.61 -8.95 -11.80
N GLY A 146 2.80 -9.98 -12.01
CA GLY A 146 1.34 -9.83 -12.08
C GLY A 146 0.67 -9.52 -10.73
N ALA A 147 1.35 -9.74 -9.60
CA ALA A 147 0.82 -9.40 -8.29
C ALA A 147 0.82 -7.89 -8.06
N MET A 148 1.86 -7.18 -8.51
CA MET A 148 1.94 -5.72 -8.37
C MET A 148 0.79 -5.04 -9.09
N GLN A 149 0.54 -5.42 -10.34
CA GLN A 149 -0.55 -4.88 -11.14
C GLN A 149 -1.92 -5.20 -10.55
N THR A 150 -2.16 -6.45 -10.13
CA THR A 150 -3.44 -6.85 -9.51
C THR A 150 -3.70 -6.07 -8.22
N THR A 151 -2.67 -5.88 -7.41
CA THR A 151 -2.77 -5.10 -6.17
C THR A 151 -3.07 -3.63 -6.47
N ALA A 152 -2.34 -3.02 -7.42
CA ALA A 152 -2.55 -1.63 -7.81
C ALA A 152 -3.98 -1.40 -8.35
N ARG A 153 -4.48 -2.31 -9.19
CA ARG A 153 -5.87 -2.26 -9.69
C ARG A 153 -6.90 -2.27 -8.56
N GLY A 154 -6.69 -3.09 -7.54
CA GLY A 154 -7.58 -3.12 -6.38
C GLY A 154 -7.57 -1.81 -5.61
N VAL A 155 -6.39 -1.27 -5.38
CA VAL A 155 -6.20 0.02 -4.71
C VAL A 155 -6.83 1.16 -5.51
N ALA A 156 -6.61 1.21 -6.82
CA ALA A 156 -7.20 2.23 -7.70
C ALA A 156 -8.73 2.22 -7.61
N LYS A 157 -9.36 1.05 -7.60
CA LYS A 157 -10.80 0.92 -7.41
C LYS A 157 -11.28 1.43 -6.07
N LEU A 158 -10.58 1.06 -4.98
CA LEU A 158 -10.92 1.53 -3.63
C LEU A 158 -10.77 3.06 -3.51
N MET A 159 -9.75 3.63 -4.13
CA MET A 159 -9.51 5.08 -4.11
C MET A 159 -10.45 5.88 -5.03
N ALA A 160 -11.05 5.23 -6.02
CA ALA A 160 -11.99 5.85 -6.95
C ALA A 160 -13.41 6.02 -6.36
N GLU A 161 -13.73 5.32 -5.28
CA GLU A 161 -15.03 5.48 -4.60
C GLU A 161 -15.13 6.85 -3.92
N ASP A 162 -16.33 7.42 -3.88
CA ASP A 162 -16.56 8.76 -3.32
C ASP A 162 -16.16 8.85 -1.83
N ASP A 163 -16.38 7.78 -1.08
CA ASP A 163 -16.01 7.62 0.33
C ASP A 163 -14.69 6.84 0.50
N GLY A 164 -13.96 6.57 -0.58
CA GLY A 164 -12.72 5.82 -0.60
C GLY A 164 -11.56 6.52 0.11
N PRO A 165 -10.48 5.78 0.44
CA PRO A 165 -9.30 6.34 1.08
C PRO A 165 -8.62 7.35 0.17
N ARG A 166 -8.08 8.44 0.75
CA ARG A 166 -7.36 9.49 -0.01
C ARG A 166 -5.89 9.18 -0.20
N ILE A 167 -5.33 8.35 0.67
CA ILE A 167 -3.92 8.00 0.70
C ILE A 167 -3.82 6.48 0.81
N ALA A 168 -3.00 5.88 -0.03
CA ALA A 168 -2.66 4.47 0.04
C ALA A 168 -1.15 4.27 0.04
N ALA A 169 -0.67 3.27 0.78
CA ALA A 169 0.70 2.83 0.72
C ALA A 169 0.75 1.36 0.33
N LEU A 170 1.47 1.08 -0.75
CA LEU A 170 1.71 -0.25 -1.27
C LEU A 170 3.20 -0.57 -1.12
N ALA A 171 3.50 -1.72 -0.51
CA ALA A 171 4.85 -2.23 -0.43
C ALA A 171 4.99 -3.43 -1.37
N PHE A 172 6.00 -3.40 -2.21
CA PHE A 172 6.38 -4.51 -3.08
C PHE A 172 7.78 -4.98 -2.74
N ASP A 173 7.91 -6.26 -2.46
CA ASP A 173 9.17 -6.88 -2.03
C ASP A 173 10.01 -7.40 -3.20
N GLY A 174 11.24 -7.79 -2.89
CA GLY A 174 12.14 -8.48 -3.80
C GLY A 174 13.11 -7.59 -4.56
N TRP A 175 13.24 -6.32 -4.16
CA TRP A 175 14.15 -5.35 -4.78
C TRP A 175 15.62 -5.54 -4.39
N ASP A 176 15.87 -6.25 -3.31
CA ASP A 176 17.22 -6.58 -2.84
C ASP A 176 17.80 -7.72 -3.69
N THR A 177 18.44 -7.36 -4.79
CA THR A 177 18.86 -8.31 -5.83
C THR A 177 20.31 -8.76 -5.71
N HIS A 178 20.98 -8.59 -4.59
CA HIS A 178 22.39 -8.95 -4.29
C HIS A 178 23.19 -9.72 -5.36
N ALA A 179 22.54 -10.56 -6.18
CA ALA A 179 23.12 -11.31 -7.28
C ALA A 179 22.09 -11.42 -8.43
N ASN A 180 22.60 -11.59 -9.66
CA ASN A 180 21.79 -11.79 -10.87
C ASN A 180 20.79 -10.65 -11.15
N GLU A 181 21.15 -9.43 -10.79
CA GLU A 181 20.34 -8.24 -11.03
C GLU A 181 19.96 -8.10 -12.51
N GLY A 182 20.94 -8.37 -13.39
CA GLY A 182 20.82 -8.24 -14.84
C GLY A 182 20.98 -6.80 -15.32
N GLY A 183 20.80 -6.62 -16.63
CA GLY A 183 20.80 -5.31 -17.28
C GLY A 183 19.42 -5.02 -17.87
N PRO A 184 19.32 -4.83 -19.22
CA PRO A 184 18.03 -4.63 -19.89
C PRO A 184 17.06 -5.80 -19.73
N VAL A 185 17.58 -6.97 -19.41
CA VAL A 185 16.85 -8.20 -19.09
C VAL A 185 17.40 -8.78 -17.77
N GLY A 186 16.58 -9.49 -17.02
CA GLY A 186 16.98 -10.09 -15.73
C GLY A 186 16.00 -9.78 -14.62
N ARG A 187 16.43 -10.02 -13.39
CA ARG A 187 15.54 -9.89 -12.20
C ARG A 187 15.04 -8.46 -12.03
N LEU A 188 15.92 -7.46 -12.11
CA LEU A 188 15.50 -6.06 -11.95
C LEU A 188 14.54 -5.63 -13.07
N ALA A 189 14.82 -6.02 -14.33
CA ALA A 189 13.93 -5.73 -15.45
C ALA A 189 12.51 -6.31 -15.23
N GLN A 190 12.42 -7.51 -14.66
CA GLN A 190 11.14 -8.14 -14.32
C GLN A 190 10.39 -7.36 -13.23
N LEU A 191 11.08 -6.96 -12.16
CA LEU A 191 10.49 -6.17 -11.07
C LEU A 191 10.00 -4.79 -11.56
N LEU A 192 10.83 -4.12 -12.37
CA LEU A 192 10.48 -2.84 -12.98
C LEU A 192 9.29 -2.97 -13.94
N SER A 193 9.20 -4.06 -14.70
CA SER A 193 8.02 -4.34 -15.53
C SER A 193 6.74 -4.54 -14.72
N GLY A 194 6.85 -5.21 -13.55
CA GLY A 194 5.74 -5.35 -12.63
C GLY A 194 5.27 -4.02 -12.05
N LEU A 195 6.22 -3.19 -11.66
CA LEU A 195 5.96 -1.84 -11.16
C LEU A 195 5.35 -0.95 -12.24
N ASP A 196 5.86 -1.03 -13.47
CA ASP A 196 5.31 -0.29 -14.62
C ASP A 196 3.86 -0.69 -14.92
N GLY A 197 3.55 -1.99 -14.80
CA GLY A 197 2.18 -2.49 -14.88
C GLY A 197 1.28 -1.95 -13.77
N ALA A 198 1.82 -1.72 -12.58
CA ALA A 198 1.09 -1.10 -11.48
C ALA A 198 0.77 0.39 -11.74
N PHE A 199 1.67 1.11 -12.42
CA PHE A 199 1.42 2.50 -12.85
C PHE A 199 0.38 2.63 -13.96
N ALA A 200 0.07 1.54 -14.67
CA ALA A 200 -0.92 1.55 -15.73
C ALA A 200 -2.37 1.46 -15.24
N GLU A 201 -2.57 1.10 -13.97
CA GLU A 201 -3.89 0.96 -13.33
C GLU A 201 -4.38 2.27 -12.71
#